data_0e6b145229eec819a68c60c1628ec286
#
_entry.id   0e6b145229eec819a68c60c1628ec286
#
_cell.length_a   1.000
_cell.length_b   1.000
_cell.length_c   1.000
_cell.angle_alpha   90.00
_cell.angle_beta   90.00
_cell.angle_gamma   90.00
#
_symmetry.space_group_name_H-M   'P 1'
#
loop_
_entity.id
_entity.type
_entity.pdbx_description
1 polymer ?
#
loop_
_entity_poly.entity_id
_entity_poly.type
_entity_poly.pdbx_seq_one_letter_code
_entity_poly.pdbx_strand_id
1 'polypeptide(L)'
;IIINGICYLGVSGFQVLVWALVNDAIDYQELQTGKRNEGIVYSAYTFFRKLANAVSGSMSSFALAIAGFQVNEAVQNEAFSGHLWKTYTGLYVVGYLLAVLVLKFIYPLTKEKTAEMLQDLADKRNAATAE
;
A
#
# COMPACT_ATOMS: atom_id res chain seq x y z
N ILE A 1 -22.44 -6.61 10.43
CA ILE A 1 -22.61 -6.11 9.05
C ILE A 1 -22.20 -4.64 8.99
N ILE A 2 -22.74 -3.74 9.83
CA ILE A 2 -22.46 -2.29 9.82
C ILE A 2 -20.97 -1.98 10.03
N ILE A 3 -20.33 -2.63 11.02
CA ILE A 3 -18.91 -2.46 11.32
C ILE A 3 -18.04 -2.86 10.11
N ASN A 4 -18.36 -3.98 9.47
CA ASN A 4 -17.65 -4.40 8.25
C ASN A 4 -17.82 -3.38 7.11
N GLY A 5 -19.00 -2.80 6.95
CA GLY A 5 -19.24 -1.74 5.96
C GLY A 5 -18.34 -0.54 6.18
N ILE A 6 -18.21 -0.07 7.42
CA ILE A 6 -17.33 1.06 7.78
C ILE A 6 -15.86 0.71 7.51
N CYS A 7 -15.43 -0.50 7.86
CA CYS A 7 -14.07 -0.97 7.56
C CYS A 7 -13.79 -1.00 6.04
N TYR A 8 -14.75 -1.48 5.24
CA TYR A 8 -14.61 -1.49 3.78
C TYR A 8 -14.52 -0.09 3.17
N LEU A 9 -15.26 0.89 3.69
CA LEU A 9 -15.13 2.30 3.28
C LEU A 9 -13.73 2.84 3.56
N GLY A 10 -13.15 2.52 4.72
CA GLY A 10 -11.78 2.89 5.05
C GLY A 10 -10.75 2.28 4.09
N VAL A 11 -10.89 0.99 3.77
CA VAL A 11 -10.01 0.29 2.81
C VAL A 11 -10.13 0.88 1.41
N SER A 12 -11.36 1.17 0.96
CA SER A 12 -11.61 1.77 -0.35
C SER A 12 -11.00 3.18 -0.46
N GLY A 13 -11.12 4.00 0.59
CA GLY A 13 -10.48 5.32 0.65
C GLY A 13 -8.96 5.22 0.57
N PHE A 14 -8.37 4.25 1.26
CA PHE A 14 -6.92 4.00 1.18
C PHE A 14 -6.47 3.62 -0.23
N GLN A 15 -7.24 2.81 -0.96
CA GLN A 15 -6.93 2.45 -2.36
C GLN A 15 -6.87 3.67 -3.27
N VAL A 16 -7.78 4.63 -3.11
CA VAL A 16 -7.76 5.90 -3.87
C VAL A 16 -6.51 6.72 -3.54
N LEU A 17 -6.13 6.79 -2.27
CA LEU A 17 -4.90 7.49 -1.85
C LEU A 17 -3.65 6.87 -2.46
N VAL A 18 -3.57 5.55 -2.56
CA VAL A 18 -2.43 4.86 -3.20
C VAL A 18 -2.28 5.27 -4.66
N TRP A 19 -3.38 5.41 -5.41
CA TRP A 19 -3.33 5.91 -6.79
C TRP A 19 -2.84 7.35 -6.89
N ALA A 20 -3.25 8.22 -5.96
CA ALA A 20 -2.73 9.58 -5.90
C ALA A 20 -1.21 9.59 -5.66
N LEU A 21 -0.72 8.78 -4.71
CA LEU A 21 0.73 8.65 -4.43
C LEU A 21 1.52 8.13 -5.63
N VAL A 22 0.96 7.22 -6.43
CA VAL A 22 1.60 6.74 -7.66
C VAL A 22 1.70 7.84 -8.70
N ASN A 23 0.66 8.68 -8.85
CA ASN A 23 0.71 9.84 -9.75
C ASN A 23 1.75 10.88 -9.28
N ASP A 24 1.80 11.18 -7.99
CA ASP A 24 2.83 12.08 -7.43
C ASP A 24 4.25 11.55 -7.68
N ALA A 25 4.44 10.23 -7.64
CA ALA A 25 5.72 9.61 -7.95
C ALA A 25 6.09 9.73 -9.44
N ILE A 26 5.11 9.69 -10.36
CA ILE A 26 5.32 9.92 -11.79
C ILE A 26 5.75 11.36 -12.03
N ASP A 27 5.05 12.33 -11.43
CA ASP A 27 5.36 13.75 -11.56
C ASP A 27 6.74 14.07 -10.95
N TYR A 28 7.09 13.45 -9.83
CA TYR A 28 8.42 13.56 -9.22
C TYR A 28 9.52 13.02 -10.15
N GLN A 29 9.28 11.87 -10.79
CA GLN A 29 10.20 11.26 -11.73
C GLN A 29 10.37 12.14 -12.99
N GLU A 30 9.30 12.74 -13.50
CA GLU A 30 9.34 13.69 -14.63
C GLU A 30 10.21 14.92 -14.30
N LEU A 31 10.05 15.47 -13.10
CA LEU A 31 10.83 16.61 -12.64
C LEU A 31 12.32 16.32 -12.60
N GLN A 32 12.70 15.11 -12.15
CA GLN A 32 14.09 14.70 -12.00
C GLN A 32 14.76 14.32 -13.33
N THR A 33 14.03 13.67 -14.22
CA THR A 33 14.59 13.11 -15.46
C THR A 33 14.30 13.94 -16.71
N GLY A 34 13.39 14.91 -16.60
CA GLY A 34 12.93 15.70 -17.76
C GLY A 34 12.07 14.89 -18.75
N LYS A 35 11.73 13.63 -18.42
CA LYS A 35 10.92 12.74 -19.27
C LYS A 35 9.82 12.07 -18.45
N ARG A 36 8.59 12.14 -18.94
CA ARG A 36 7.46 11.46 -18.31
C ARG A 36 7.44 9.99 -18.71
N ASN A 37 7.87 9.11 -17.83
CA ASN A 37 7.93 7.67 -18.05
C ASN A 37 6.90 6.92 -17.18
N GLU A 38 5.63 7.16 -17.42
CA GLU A 38 4.52 6.53 -16.68
C GLU A 38 4.61 5.00 -16.68
N GLY A 39 4.97 4.40 -17.82
CA GLY A 39 5.08 2.95 -17.96
C GLY A 39 6.08 2.31 -17.00
N ILE A 40 7.19 2.97 -16.72
CA ILE A 40 8.22 2.46 -15.79
C ILE A 40 7.67 2.48 -14.35
N VAL A 41 7.05 3.58 -13.94
CA VAL A 41 6.50 3.71 -12.58
C VAL A 41 5.35 2.73 -12.37
N TYR A 42 4.43 2.61 -13.33
CA TYR A 42 3.33 1.65 -13.24
C TYR A 42 3.79 0.20 -13.27
N SER A 43 4.80 -0.14 -14.06
CA SER A 43 5.33 -1.50 -14.10
C SER A 43 6.01 -1.87 -12.78
N ALA A 44 6.79 -0.97 -12.20
CA ALA A 44 7.40 -1.16 -10.89
C ALA A 44 6.33 -1.31 -9.79
N TYR A 45 5.34 -0.41 -9.75
CA TYR A 45 4.22 -0.50 -8.81
C TYR A 45 3.49 -1.83 -8.91
N THR A 46 3.15 -2.25 -10.14
CA THR A 46 2.43 -3.50 -10.39
C THR A 46 3.25 -4.73 -9.98
N PHE A 47 4.56 -4.70 -10.26
CA PHE A 47 5.47 -5.76 -9.85
C PHE A 47 5.51 -5.91 -8.32
N PHE A 48 5.75 -4.82 -7.60
CA PHE A 48 5.80 -4.85 -6.13
C PHE A 48 4.45 -5.23 -5.52
N ARG A 49 3.34 -4.78 -6.12
CA ARG A 49 1.99 -5.16 -5.68
C ARG A 49 1.74 -6.65 -5.83
N LYS A 50 2.15 -7.27 -6.95
CA LYS A 50 2.03 -8.72 -7.16
C LYS A 50 2.93 -9.50 -6.19
N LEU A 51 4.14 -9.03 -5.97
CA LEU A 51 5.06 -9.61 -5.00
C LEU A 51 4.48 -9.56 -3.58
N ALA A 52 3.94 -8.42 -3.17
CA ALA A 52 3.29 -8.25 -1.87
C ALA A 52 2.08 -9.20 -1.70
N ASN A 53 1.28 -9.38 -2.75
CA ASN A 53 0.15 -10.32 -2.74
C ASN A 53 0.61 -11.77 -2.57
N ALA A 54 1.68 -12.18 -3.24
CA ALA A 54 2.26 -13.52 -3.11
C ALA A 54 2.77 -13.77 -1.68
N VAL A 55 3.49 -12.80 -1.12
CA VAL A 55 3.98 -12.86 0.28
C VAL A 55 2.80 -12.92 1.26
N SER A 56 1.76 -12.09 1.06
CA SER A 56 0.57 -12.07 1.91
C SER A 56 -0.16 -13.41 1.92
N GLY A 57 -0.30 -14.06 0.76
CA GLY A 57 -0.88 -15.40 0.66
C GLY A 57 -0.10 -16.45 1.46
N SER A 58 1.22 -16.43 1.35
CA SER A 58 2.09 -17.33 2.13
C SER A 58 2.01 -17.05 3.63
N MET A 59 1.96 -15.78 4.03
CA MET A 59 1.83 -15.39 5.44
C MET A 59 0.49 -15.84 6.04
N SER A 60 -0.59 -15.84 5.27
CA SER A 60 -1.90 -16.33 5.73
C SER A 60 -1.85 -17.82 6.07
N SER A 61 -1.23 -18.63 5.23
CA SER A 61 -1.05 -20.07 5.49
C SER A 61 -0.14 -20.32 6.70
N PHE A 62 0.91 -19.53 6.85
CA PHE A 62 1.81 -19.59 8.00
C PHE A 62 1.11 -19.19 9.31
N ALA A 63 0.25 -18.18 9.28
CA ALA A 63 -0.54 -17.77 10.43
C ALA A 63 -1.52 -18.87 10.89
N LEU A 64 -2.14 -19.60 9.94
CA LEU A 64 -2.98 -20.76 10.24
C LEU A 64 -2.18 -21.89 10.91
N ALA A 65 -0.97 -22.16 10.42
CA ALA A 65 -0.10 -23.18 11.01
C ALA A 65 0.31 -22.82 12.45
N ILE A 66 0.67 -21.55 12.72
CA ILE A 66 0.99 -21.07 14.08
C ILE A 66 -0.22 -21.12 14.99
N ALA A 67 -1.43 -20.83 14.46
CA ALA A 67 -2.65 -20.90 15.25
C ALA A 67 -3.05 -22.34 15.63
N GLY A 68 -2.37 -23.36 15.08
CA GLY A 68 -2.62 -24.77 15.38
C GLY A 68 -3.76 -25.37 14.56
N PHE A 69 -3.91 -24.94 13.29
CA PHE A 69 -4.92 -25.49 12.38
C PHE A 69 -4.69 -26.98 12.12
N GLN A 70 -5.73 -27.80 12.35
CA GLN A 70 -5.69 -29.24 12.10
C GLN A 70 -6.58 -29.59 10.90
N VAL A 71 -5.93 -30.06 9.82
CA VAL A 71 -6.59 -30.35 8.53
C VAL A 71 -7.62 -31.48 8.64
N ASN A 72 -7.42 -32.40 9.58
CA ASN A 72 -8.26 -33.62 9.72
C ASN A 72 -9.47 -33.45 10.65
N GLU A 73 -9.63 -32.31 11.29
CA GLU A 73 -10.76 -32.06 12.18
C GLU A 73 -11.82 -31.21 11.49
N ALA A 74 -13.04 -31.73 11.42
CA ALA A 74 -14.21 -31.01 10.85
C ALA A 74 -14.62 -29.79 11.69
N VAL A 75 -14.34 -29.83 13.00
CA VAL A 75 -14.60 -28.71 13.94
C VAL A 75 -13.31 -28.41 14.68
N GLN A 76 -12.82 -27.23 14.51
CA GLN A 76 -11.62 -26.77 15.20
C GLN A 76 -11.91 -26.50 16.69
N ASN A 77 -10.91 -26.73 17.55
CA ASN A 77 -11.03 -26.50 18.99
C ASN A 77 -11.30 -25.00 19.28
N GLU A 78 -12.03 -24.70 20.36
CA GLU A 78 -12.33 -23.32 20.80
C GLU A 78 -11.04 -22.51 21.04
N ALA A 79 -9.99 -23.15 21.56
CA ALA A 79 -8.67 -22.53 21.72
C ALA A 79 -8.08 -22.04 20.39
N PHE A 80 -8.29 -22.78 19.29
CA PHE A 80 -7.85 -22.38 17.95
C PHE A 80 -8.46 -21.06 17.51
N SER A 81 -9.75 -20.88 17.70
CA SER A 81 -10.44 -19.64 17.31
C SER A 81 -9.87 -18.42 18.06
N GLY A 82 -9.55 -18.56 19.34
CA GLY A 82 -8.93 -17.52 20.14
C GLY A 82 -7.47 -17.21 19.70
N HIS A 83 -6.69 -18.24 19.39
CA HIS A 83 -5.33 -18.08 18.87
C HIS A 83 -5.32 -17.46 17.48
N LEU A 84 -6.21 -17.90 16.61
CA LEU A 84 -6.35 -17.36 15.26
C LEU A 84 -6.70 -15.87 15.29
N TRP A 85 -7.67 -15.48 16.13
CA TRP A 85 -8.05 -14.09 16.29
C TRP A 85 -6.89 -13.19 16.75
N LYS A 86 -6.12 -13.64 17.75
CA LYS A 86 -4.95 -12.92 18.27
C LYS A 86 -3.84 -12.79 17.22
N THR A 87 -3.54 -13.90 16.52
CA THR A 87 -2.50 -13.93 15.48
C THR A 87 -2.89 -13.03 14.29
N TYR A 88 -4.13 -13.12 13.86
CA TYR A 88 -4.64 -12.30 12.77
C TYR A 88 -4.62 -10.82 13.11
N THR A 89 -5.16 -10.44 14.26
CA THR A 89 -5.17 -9.04 14.72
C THR A 89 -3.75 -8.50 14.91
N GLY A 90 -2.88 -9.30 15.53
CA GLY A 90 -1.47 -8.93 15.73
C GLY A 90 -0.73 -8.67 14.41
N LEU A 91 -0.93 -9.53 13.41
CA LEU A 91 -0.33 -9.39 12.08
C LEU A 91 -0.78 -8.10 11.39
N TYR A 92 -2.08 -7.78 11.45
CA TYR A 92 -2.60 -6.54 10.90
C TYR A 92 -2.04 -5.29 11.59
N VAL A 93 -2.00 -5.29 12.92
CA VAL A 93 -1.45 -4.17 13.70
C VAL A 93 0.01 -3.92 13.34
N VAL A 94 0.83 -4.97 13.29
CA VAL A 94 2.24 -4.88 12.91
C VAL A 94 2.37 -4.37 11.46
N GLY A 95 1.58 -4.89 10.53
CA GLY A 95 1.59 -4.47 9.13
C GLY A 95 1.24 -2.98 8.96
N TYR A 96 0.21 -2.51 9.64
CA TYR A 96 -0.18 -1.09 9.57
C TYR A 96 0.87 -0.18 10.23
N LEU A 97 1.46 -0.59 11.36
CA LEU A 97 2.53 0.18 12.00
C LEU A 97 3.75 0.30 11.07
N LEU A 98 4.15 -0.80 10.43
CA LEU A 98 5.24 -0.78 9.44
C LEU A 98 4.90 0.14 8.27
N ALA A 99 3.68 0.07 7.74
CA ALA A 99 3.24 0.95 6.65
C ALA A 99 3.32 2.43 7.04
N VAL A 100 2.87 2.79 8.24
CA VAL A 100 2.97 4.18 8.76
C VAL A 100 4.42 4.61 8.91
N LEU A 101 5.29 3.74 9.42
CA LEU A 101 6.73 4.03 9.55
C LEU A 101 7.38 4.24 8.18
N VAL A 102 7.11 3.37 7.22
CA VAL A 102 7.62 3.49 5.84
C VAL A 102 7.16 4.81 5.22
N LEU A 103 5.89 5.15 5.31
CA LEU A 103 5.36 6.40 4.78
C LEU A 103 6.00 7.62 5.46
N LYS A 104 6.21 7.56 6.78
CA LYS A 104 6.79 8.69 7.53
C LYS A 104 8.27 8.91 7.23
N PHE A 105 9.06 7.83 7.09
CA PHE A 105 10.52 7.92 6.99
C PHE A 105 11.06 7.82 5.56
N ILE A 106 10.36 7.12 4.67
CA ILE A 106 10.85 6.85 3.30
C ILE A 106 10.15 7.74 2.28
N TYR A 107 8.90 8.17 2.54
CA TYR A 107 8.18 9.00 1.60
C TYR A 107 8.57 10.48 1.75
N PRO A 108 9.34 11.06 0.79
CA PRO A 108 9.90 12.40 0.92
C PRO A 108 8.92 13.52 0.52
N LEU A 109 7.79 13.17 -0.11
CA LEU A 109 6.84 14.12 -0.64
C LEU A 109 5.86 14.57 0.45
N THR A 110 6.21 15.63 1.16
CA THR A 110 5.28 16.36 2.03
C THR A 110 4.34 17.23 1.19
N LYS A 111 3.22 17.67 1.77
CA LYS A 111 2.24 18.55 1.08
C LYS A 111 2.89 19.80 0.49
N GLU A 112 3.85 20.39 1.19
CA GLU A 112 4.57 21.59 0.74
C GLU A 112 5.45 21.24 -0.47
N LYS A 113 6.23 20.18 -0.38
CA LYS A 113 7.09 19.72 -1.49
C LYS A 113 6.29 19.29 -2.71
N THR A 114 5.13 18.67 -2.52
CA THR A 114 4.26 18.31 -3.63
C THR A 114 3.69 19.55 -4.32
N ALA A 115 3.33 20.58 -3.56
CA ALA A 115 2.84 21.85 -4.13
C ALA A 115 3.95 22.58 -4.90
N GLU A 116 5.15 22.68 -4.36
CA GLU A 116 6.33 23.26 -5.06
C GLU A 116 6.64 22.47 -6.34
N MET A 117 6.66 21.15 -6.26
CA MET A 117 6.89 20.26 -7.39
C MET A 117 5.89 20.48 -8.52
N LEU A 118 4.61 20.62 -8.20
CA LEU A 118 3.57 20.86 -9.20
C LEU A 118 3.69 22.25 -9.86
N GLN A 119 4.13 23.26 -9.12
CA GLN A 119 4.42 24.59 -9.66
C GLN A 119 5.61 24.54 -10.61
N ASP A 120 6.72 23.94 -10.20
CA ASP A 120 7.91 23.80 -11.03
C ASP A 120 7.64 23.02 -12.33
N LEU A 121 6.79 21.99 -12.26
CA LEU A 121 6.36 21.24 -13.44
C LEU A 121 5.48 22.09 -14.38
N ALA A 122 4.56 22.86 -13.82
CA ALA A 122 3.73 23.75 -14.61
C ALA A 122 4.56 24.81 -15.34
N ASP A 123 5.53 25.41 -14.66
CA ASP A 123 6.43 26.41 -15.24
C ASP A 123 7.31 25.83 -16.35
N LYS A 124 7.88 24.62 -16.13
CA LYS A 124 8.66 23.92 -17.16
C LYS A 124 7.82 23.55 -18.39
N ARG A 125 6.59 23.08 -18.19
CA ARG A 125 5.68 22.74 -19.31
C ARG A 125 5.24 23.98 -20.09
N ASN A 126 4.99 25.10 -19.41
CA ASN A 126 4.65 26.38 -20.04
C ASN A 126 5.83 26.93 -20.85
N ALA A 127 7.05 26.83 -20.31
CA ALA A 127 8.26 27.25 -21.02
C ALA A 127 8.51 26.40 -22.29
N ALA A 128 8.32 25.09 -22.21
CA ALA A 128 8.47 24.17 -23.34
C ALA A 128 7.39 24.33 -24.42
N THR A 129 6.24 24.94 -24.11
CA THR A 129 5.15 25.19 -25.07
C THR A 129 5.31 26.56 -25.75
N ALA A 130 6.17 27.43 -25.23
CA ALA A 130 6.43 28.77 -25.75
C ALA A 130 7.56 28.83 -26.78
N GLU A 131 8.33 27.74 -26.94
CA GLU A 131 9.35 27.51 -27.99
C GLU A 131 8.76 26.74 -29.17
#